data_cddefcc937dfeb184e283806ee39f756
#
_entry.id   cddefcc937dfeb184e283806ee39f756
#
_cell.length_a   1.000
_cell.length_b   1.000
_cell.length_c   1.000
_cell.angle_alpha   90.00
_cell.angle_beta   90.00
_cell.angle_gamma   90.00
#
_symmetry.space_group_name_H-M   'P 1'
#
loop_
_entity.id
_entity.type
_entity.pdbx_description
1 polymer ?
#
loop_
_entity_poly.entity_id
_entity_poly.type
_entity_poly.pdbx_seq_one_letter_code
_entity_poly.pdbx_strand_id
1 'polypeptide(L)'
;MTDLTEDQARTAIAPWYSLFNIASRGDVRAIQETMLTEDYESCAGYLPGECWGRETSIKVVSNFATTIPDMKFEIKEVLVAGDRAIVRGEVTGTPAGDLFGVPHSGKSFRIMAVDIQTIRDGKIAKTFHMENWLSAIGQLRAK
;
A
#
# COMPACT_ATOMS: atom_id res chain seq x y z
N MET A 1 20.08 16.76 -9.79
CA MET A 1 19.03 15.74 -9.86
C MET A 1 17.86 16.26 -10.68
N THR A 2 17.39 15.46 -11.59
CA THR A 2 16.23 15.81 -12.41
C THR A 2 14.96 15.41 -11.66
N ASP A 3 13.97 16.30 -11.62
CA ASP A 3 12.69 15.99 -11.06
C ASP A 3 11.97 14.92 -11.88
N LEU A 4 11.16 14.10 -11.22
CA LEU A 4 10.34 13.12 -11.89
C LEU A 4 9.26 13.77 -12.75
N THR A 5 8.98 13.16 -13.89
CA THR A 5 7.73 13.43 -14.61
C THR A 5 6.63 12.55 -14.03
N GLU A 6 5.36 12.91 -14.30
CA GLU A 6 4.23 12.08 -13.89
C GLU A 6 4.34 10.67 -14.48
N ASP A 7 4.72 10.54 -15.76
CA ASP A 7 4.87 9.23 -16.41
C ASP A 7 5.97 8.39 -15.75
N GLN A 8 7.10 9.00 -15.40
CA GLN A 8 8.18 8.31 -14.69
C GLN A 8 7.72 7.84 -13.32
N ALA A 9 6.99 8.69 -12.60
CA ALA A 9 6.44 8.35 -11.29
C ALA A 9 5.45 7.19 -11.39
N ARG A 10 4.50 7.25 -12.31
CA ARG A 10 3.50 6.18 -12.52
C ARG A 10 4.17 4.86 -12.88
N THR A 11 5.17 4.89 -13.75
CA THR A 11 5.92 3.69 -14.13
C THR A 11 6.62 3.06 -12.92
N ALA A 12 7.28 3.87 -12.09
CA ALA A 12 8.02 3.38 -10.94
C ALA A 12 7.10 2.77 -9.87
N ILE A 13 5.91 3.34 -9.65
CA ILE A 13 5.01 2.89 -8.58
C ILE A 13 4.01 1.80 -9.02
N ALA A 14 3.79 1.62 -10.32
CA ALA A 14 2.79 0.68 -10.82
C ALA A 14 2.94 -0.75 -10.25
N PRO A 15 4.14 -1.34 -10.19
CA PRO A 15 4.29 -2.68 -9.62
C PRO A 15 3.90 -2.75 -8.14
N TRP A 16 4.16 -1.68 -7.38
CA TRP A 16 3.77 -1.61 -5.96
C TRP A 16 2.25 -1.72 -5.81
N TYR A 17 1.51 -0.87 -6.53
CA TYR A 17 0.05 -0.86 -6.41
C TYR A 17 -0.61 -2.11 -6.98
N SER A 18 0.04 -2.77 -7.94
CA SER A 18 -0.45 -4.06 -8.45
C SER A 18 -0.50 -5.14 -7.36
N LEU A 19 0.37 -5.05 -6.35
CA LEU A 19 0.43 -6.02 -5.25
C LEU A 19 -0.82 -6.01 -4.37
N PHE A 20 -1.55 -4.88 -4.34
CA PHE A 20 -2.76 -4.73 -3.55
C PHE A 20 -4.02 -5.16 -4.31
N ASN A 21 -3.89 -5.56 -5.57
CA ASN A 21 -4.95 -6.23 -6.32
C ASN A 21 -4.74 -7.74 -6.17
N ILE A 22 -5.18 -8.25 -5.03
CA ILE A 22 -4.82 -9.59 -4.53
C ILE A 22 -5.17 -10.70 -5.53
N ALA A 23 -6.35 -10.62 -6.14
CA ALA A 23 -6.85 -11.67 -7.03
C ALA A 23 -6.01 -11.84 -8.31
N SER A 24 -5.29 -10.79 -8.73
CA SER A 24 -4.55 -10.78 -10.01
C SER A 24 -3.05 -10.55 -9.86
N ARG A 25 -2.55 -10.39 -8.64
CA ARG A 25 -1.15 -10.04 -8.41
C ARG A 25 -0.21 -11.19 -8.72
N GLY A 26 1.03 -10.83 -9.11
CA GLY A 26 2.10 -11.79 -9.31
C GLY A 26 2.85 -12.14 -8.04
N ASP A 27 4.09 -12.58 -8.18
CA ASP A 27 4.95 -13.00 -7.06
C ASP A 27 5.32 -11.79 -6.19
N VAL A 28 4.84 -11.77 -4.95
CA VAL A 28 5.00 -10.66 -4.01
C VAL A 28 6.46 -10.39 -3.68
N ARG A 29 7.25 -11.45 -3.44
CA ARG A 29 8.67 -11.30 -3.12
C ARG A 29 9.46 -10.78 -4.31
N ALA A 30 9.32 -11.43 -5.46
CA ALA A 30 10.05 -11.07 -6.67
C ALA A 30 9.78 -9.63 -7.08
N ILE A 31 8.52 -9.20 -7.03
CA ILE A 31 8.13 -7.83 -7.37
C ILE A 31 8.78 -6.84 -6.40
N GLN A 32 8.69 -7.07 -5.10
CA GLN A 32 9.24 -6.13 -4.11
C GLN A 32 10.77 -6.09 -4.14
N GLU A 33 11.43 -7.22 -4.34
CA GLU A 33 12.89 -7.23 -4.47
C GLU A 33 13.38 -6.49 -5.72
N THR A 34 12.58 -6.43 -6.76
CA THR A 34 12.90 -5.71 -7.99
C THR A 34 12.64 -4.21 -7.88
N MET A 35 11.53 -3.82 -7.27
CA MET A 35 11.06 -2.43 -7.31
C MET A 35 11.36 -1.61 -6.05
N LEU A 36 11.72 -2.25 -4.94
CA LEU A 36 12.13 -1.56 -3.72
C LEU A 36 13.64 -1.58 -3.61
N THR A 37 14.23 -0.49 -3.13
CA THR A 37 15.67 -0.47 -2.83
C THR A 37 15.99 -1.40 -1.66
N GLU A 38 17.26 -1.82 -1.55
CA GLU A 38 17.68 -2.67 -0.44
C GLU A 38 17.49 -2.00 0.92
N ASP A 39 17.69 -0.69 0.98
CA ASP A 39 17.52 0.13 2.19
C ASP A 39 16.10 0.69 2.33
N TYR A 40 15.14 0.15 1.59
CA TYR A 40 13.75 0.59 1.64
C TYR A 40 13.19 0.63 3.05
N GLU A 41 12.43 1.68 3.32
CA GLU A 41 11.72 1.83 4.58
C GLU A 41 10.29 2.32 4.33
N SER A 42 9.34 1.68 5.01
CA SER A 42 7.92 2.07 5.01
C SER A 42 7.53 2.55 6.39
N CYS A 43 6.94 3.72 6.49
CA CYS A 43 6.55 4.33 7.76
C CYS A 43 5.08 4.76 7.77
N ALA A 44 4.37 4.38 8.81
CA ALA A 44 3.00 4.80 9.08
C ALA A 44 2.89 5.69 10.32
N GLY A 45 4.01 6.00 10.98
CA GLY A 45 4.02 6.82 12.18
C GLY A 45 5.43 7.04 12.70
N TYR A 46 5.53 7.48 13.96
CA TYR A 46 6.78 7.89 14.58
C TYR A 46 7.18 7.01 15.76
N LEU A 47 6.35 6.06 16.15
CA LEU A 47 6.61 5.19 17.30
C LEU A 47 7.39 3.92 16.88
N PRO A 48 8.08 3.27 17.80
CA PRO A 48 8.74 1.99 17.52
C PRO A 48 7.75 0.99 16.90
N GLY A 49 8.19 0.33 15.82
CA GLY A 49 7.36 -0.64 15.10
C GLY A 49 6.47 -0.04 14.01
N GLU A 50 6.43 1.29 13.87
CA GLU A 50 5.65 1.94 12.84
C GLU A 50 6.44 2.20 11.55
N CYS A 51 7.72 1.86 11.54
CA CYS A 51 8.55 1.83 10.33
C CYS A 51 9.13 0.42 10.17
N TRP A 52 9.17 -0.07 8.94
CA TRP A 52 9.76 -1.37 8.64
C TRP A 52 10.47 -1.40 7.30
N GLY A 53 11.43 -2.31 7.17
CA GLY A 53 12.21 -2.47 5.96
C GLY A 53 11.55 -3.36 4.92
N ARG A 54 12.30 -3.64 3.85
CA ARG A 54 11.81 -4.41 2.70
C ARG A 54 11.32 -5.81 3.09
N GLU A 55 12.07 -6.54 3.91
CA GLU A 55 11.70 -7.91 4.27
C GLU A 55 10.38 -7.97 5.06
N THR A 56 10.19 -7.06 6.00
CA THR A 56 8.92 -6.96 6.72
C THR A 56 7.78 -6.54 5.79
N SER A 57 8.05 -5.63 4.86
CA SER A 57 7.06 -5.24 3.84
C SER A 57 6.59 -6.45 3.02
N ILE A 58 7.51 -7.33 2.62
CA ILE A 58 7.18 -8.55 1.88
C ILE A 58 6.24 -9.43 2.70
N LYS A 59 6.51 -9.60 3.99
CA LYS A 59 5.67 -10.40 4.88
C LYS A 59 4.27 -9.79 5.05
N VAL A 60 4.21 -8.49 5.31
CA VAL A 60 2.94 -7.77 5.51
C VAL A 60 2.07 -7.83 4.26
N VAL A 61 2.64 -7.52 3.10
CA VAL A 61 1.90 -7.54 1.84
C VAL A 61 1.46 -8.96 1.47
N SER A 62 2.33 -9.95 1.71
CA SER A 62 1.98 -11.36 1.47
C SER A 62 0.77 -11.78 2.32
N ASN A 63 0.71 -11.33 3.56
CA ASN A 63 -0.35 -11.71 4.50
C ASN A 63 -1.72 -11.15 4.12
N PHE A 64 -1.79 -10.07 3.35
CA PHE A 64 -3.08 -9.55 2.89
C PHE A 64 -3.91 -10.57 2.10
N ALA A 65 -3.27 -11.50 1.40
CA ALA A 65 -4.00 -12.55 0.68
C ALA A 65 -4.84 -13.43 1.60
N THR A 66 -4.40 -13.60 2.85
CA THR A 66 -5.13 -14.36 3.87
C THR A 66 -6.18 -13.52 4.57
N THR A 67 -5.86 -12.27 4.89
CA THR A 67 -6.74 -11.41 5.70
C THR A 67 -7.83 -10.71 4.90
N ILE A 68 -7.51 -10.26 3.68
CA ILE A 68 -8.44 -9.52 2.82
C ILE A 68 -8.22 -10.01 1.38
N PRO A 69 -8.70 -11.23 1.05
CA PRO A 69 -8.33 -11.88 -0.22
C PRO A 69 -8.87 -11.20 -1.48
N ASP A 70 -9.87 -10.35 -1.36
CA ASP A 70 -10.44 -9.57 -2.48
C ASP A 70 -9.99 -8.10 -2.45
N MET A 71 -8.93 -7.77 -1.72
CA MET A 71 -8.42 -6.39 -1.66
C MET A 71 -8.11 -5.86 -3.05
N LYS A 72 -8.49 -4.60 -3.28
CA LYS A 72 -8.15 -3.83 -4.47
C LYS A 72 -7.68 -2.45 -4.08
N PHE A 73 -6.73 -1.93 -4.83
CA PHE A 73 -6.28 -0.55 -4.73
C PHE A 73 -6.50 0.14 -6.08
N GLU A 74 -7.26 1.22 -6.08
CA GLU A 74 -7.45 2.03 -7.27
C GLU A 74 -6.75 3.38 -7.06
N ILE A 75 -5.78 3.70 -7.92
CA ILE A 75 -5.11 5.01 -7.90
C ILE A 75 -6.10 6.05 -8.44
N LYS A 76 -6.39 7.07 -7.63
CA LYS A 76 -7.27 8.17 -8.00
C LYS A 76 -6.49 9.37 -8.52
N GLU A 77 -5.27 9.59 -8.00
CA GLU A 77 -4.49 10.77 -8.29
C GLU A 77 -3.02 10.53 -8.01
N VAL A 78 -2.14 11.02 -8.87
CA VAL A 78 -0.70 11.03 -8.65
C VAL A 78 -0.21 12.47 -8.84
N LEU A 79 0.44 13.00 -7.81
CA LEU A 79 1.11 14.30 -7.84
C LEU A 79 2.61 14.06 -7.71
N VAL A 80 3.40 14.90 -8.38
CA VAL A 80 4.87 14.79 -8.34
C VAL A 80 5.45 16.05 -7.73
N ALA A 81 6.36 15.85 -6.77
CA ALA A 81 7.11 16.93 -6.14
C ALA A 81 8.57 16.48 -6.00
N GLY A 82 9.45 16.98 -6.88
CA GLY A 82 10.85 16.58 -6.93
C GLY A 82 10.99 15.10 -7.26
N ASP A 83 11.58 14.33 -6.34
CA ASP A 83 11.76 12.88 -6.47
C ASP A 83 10.63 12.06 -5.82
N ARG A 84 9.53 12.72 -5.45
CA ARG A 84 8.43 12.08 -4.74
C ARG A 84 7.16 12.02 -5.57
N ALA A 85 6.51 10.86 -5.51
CA ALA A 85 5.16 10.67 -6.02
C ALA A 85 4.19 10.62 -4.83
N ILE A 86 3.19 11.48 -4.85
CA ILE A 86 2.13 11.51 -3.85
C ILE A 86 0.91 10.85 -4.48
N VAL A 87 0.46 9.76 -3.89
CA VAL A 87 -0.59 8.92 -4.45
C VAL A 87 -1.80 8.94 -3.54
N ARG A 88 -2.94 9.34 -4.06
CA ARG A 88 -4.22 9.20 -3.39
C ARG A 88 -4.99 8.08 -4.05
N GLY A 89 -5.47 7.15 -3.26
CA GLY A 89 -6.15 5.98 -3.76
C GLY A 89 -7.33 5.53 -2.93
N GLU A 90 -8.02 4.54 -3.45
CA GLU A 90 -9.14 3.88 -2.81
C GLU A 90 -8.80 2.42 -2.58
N VAL A 91 -8.98 1.97 -1.35
CA VAL A 91 -8.81 0.57 -0.98
C VAL A 91 -10.18 -0.01 -0.66
N THR A 92 -10.49 -1.14 -1.29
CA THR A 92 -11.71 -1.89 -1.02
C THR A 92 -11.36 -3.32 -0.65
N GLY A 93 -12.20 -3.95 0.14
CA GLY A 93 -12.00 -5.35 0.49
C GLY A 93 -13.05 -5.88 1.45
N THR A 94 -13.06 -7.21 1.56
CA THR A 94 -13.93 -7.95 2.47
C THR A 94 -13.04 -8.82 3.33
N PRO A 95 -12.92 -8.53 4.64
CA PRO A 95 -12.11 -9.38 5.52
C PRO A 95 -12.57 -10.83 5.53
N ALA A 96 -11.64 -11.76 5.51
CA ALA A 96 -11.92 -13.19 5.57
C ALA A 96 -12.16 -13.69 6.99
N GLY A 97 -11.83 -12.86 7.98
CA GLY A 97 -11.98 -13.15 9.38
C GLY A 97 -12.05 -11.86 10.19
N ASP A 98 -11.68 -11.93 11.46
CA ASP A 98 -11.64 -10.75 12.32
C ASP A 98 -10.55 -9.78 11.85
N LEU A 99 -10.85 -8.49 11.84
CA LEU A 99 -9.91 -7.45 11.43
C LEU A 99 -9.97 -6.29 12.43
N PHE A 100 -8.81 -5.89 12.94
CA PHE A 100 -8.67 -4.79 13.93
C PHE A 100 -9.66 -4.91 15.10
N GLY A 101 -9.85 -6.13 15.61
CA GLY A 101 -10.77 -6.38 16.71
C GLY A 101 -12.26 -6.37 16.33
N VAL A 102 -12.57 -6.22 15.04
CA VAL A 102 -13.94 -6.30 14.54
C VAL A 102 -14.25 -7.74 14.14
N PRO A 103 -15.29 -8.36 14.70
CA PRO A 103 -15.66 -9.72 14.34
C PRO A 103 -16.03 -9.84 12.86
N HIS A 104 -15.72 -10.98 12.28
CA HIS A 104 -16.06 -11.31 10.90
C HIS A 104 -17.56 -11.21 10.65
N SER A 105 -17.97 -10.50 9.61
CA SER A 105 -19.38 -10.28 9.29
C SER A 105 -19.72 -10.47 7.79
N GLY A 106 -18.72 -10.71 6.98
CA GLY A 106 -18.89 -10.76 5.51
C GLY A 106 -19.09 -9.39 4.87
N LYS A 107 -19.01 -8.31 5.63
CA LYS A 107 -19.14 -6.95 5.11
C LYS A 107 -17.83 -6.48 4.46
N SER A 108 -17.98 -5.56 3.51
CA SER A 108 -16.86 -4.93 2.81
C SER A 108 -16.63 -3.51 3.30
N PHE A 109 -15.41 -3.02 3.10
CA PHE A 109 -15.06 -1.63 3.38
C PHE A 109 -14.57 -0.92 2.11
N ARG A 110 -14.62 0.40 2.15
CA ARG A 110 -14.10 1.29 1.10
C ARG A 110 -13.50 2.51 1.79
N ILE A 111 -12.18 2.67 1.67
CA ILE A 111 -11.46 3.72 2.39
C ILE A 111 -10.49 4.46 1.48
N MET A 112 -10.09 5.65 1.90
CA MET A 112 -9.05 6.42 1.25
C MET A 112 -7.69 6.07 1.83
N ALA A 113 -6.69 6.01 0.95
CA ALA A 113 -5.28 5.88 1.32
C ALA A 113 -4.49 6.99 0.64
N VAL A 114 -3.46 7.49 1.34
CA VAL A 114 -2.52 8.45 0.78
C VAL A 114 -1.10 8.00 1.09
N ASP A 115 -0.28 7.93 0.05
CA ASP A 115 1.11 7.52 0.16
C ASP A 115 2.02 8.61 -0.39
N ILE A 116 3.17 8.79 0.24
CA ILE A 116 4.26 9.59 -0.31
C ILE A 116 5.40 8.63 -0.61
N GLN A 117 5.72 8.47 -1.89
CA GLN A 117 6.71 7.53 -2.39
C GLN A 117 7.97 8.28 -2.84
N THR A 118 9.09 8.04 -2.20
CA THR A 118 10.38 8.56 -2.67
C THR A 118 10.95 7.59 -3.70
N ILE A 119 11.25 8.10 -4.89
CA ILE A 119 11.74 7.29 -6.00
C ILE A 119 13.21 7.61 -6.24
N ARG A 120 14.05 6.56 -6.29
CA ARG A 120 15.47 6.65 -6.53
C ARG A 120 15.87 5.58 -7.55
N ASP A 121 16.46 6.01 -8.67
CA ASP A 121 16.87 5.11 -9.75
C ASP A 121 15.76 4.19 -10.25
N GLY A 122 14.54 4.74 -10.37
CA GLY A 122 13.38 3.99 -10.84
C GLY A 122 12.76 3.04 -9.83
N LYS A 123 13.24 3.04 -8.58
CA LYS A 123 12.74 2.19 -7.49
C LYS A 123 12.19 3.03 -6.35
N ILE A 124 11.29 2.45 -5.56
CA ILE A 124 10.81 3.10 -4.35
C ILE A 124 11.82 2.88 -3.24
N ALA A 125 12.34 3.98 -2.67
CA ALA A 125 13.30 3.95 -1.57
C ALA A 125 12.65 4.17 -0.21
N LYS A 126 11.53 4.89 -0.17
CA LYS A 126 10.81 5.18 1.06
C LYS A 126 9.34 5.42 0.77
N THR A 127 8.51 4.92 1.68
CA THR A 127 7.07 5.14 1.68
C THR A 127 6.64 5.75 3.01
N PHE A 128 5.91 6.85 2.96
CA PHE A 128 5.06 7.28 4.07
C PHE A 128 3.64 6.96 3.67
N HIS A 129 2.91 6.23 4.52
CA HIS A 129 1.57 5.80 4.15
C HIS A 129 0.56 6.00 5.27
N MET A 130 -0.64 6.39 4.89
CA MET A 130 -1.77 6.47 5.79
C MET A 130 -3.00 5.93 5.08
N GLU A 131 -3.75 5.09 5.77
CA GLU A 131 -5.03 4.55 5.32
C GLU A 131 -6.08 4.82 6.39
N ASN A 132 -7.28 5.13 5.98
CA ASN A 132 -8.36 5.45 6.92
C ASN A 132 -9.00 4.17 7.50
N TRP A 133 -8.20 3.40 8.23
CA TRP A 133 -8.68 2.17 8.84
C TRP A 133 -9.77 2.40 9.88
N LEU A 134 -9.80 3.57 10.51
CA LEU A 134 -10.88 3.92 11.44
C LEU A 134 -12.24 3.91 10.74
N SER A 135 -12.29 4.44 9.53
CA SER A 135 -13.51 4.38 8.70
C SER A 135 -13.86 2.94 8.34
N ALA A 136 -12.86 2.11 7.99
CA ALA A 136 -13.09 0.70 7.70
C ALA A 136 -13.73 0.00 8.91
N ILE A 137 -13.21 0.22 10.10
CA ILE A 137 -13.76 -0.34 11.35
C ILE A 137 -15.23 0.07 11.51
N GLY A 138 -15.54 1.35 11.32
CA GLY A 138 -16.92 1.85 11.40
C GLY A 138 -17.85 1.18 10.38
N GLN A 139 -17.38 1.02 9.14
CA GLN A 139 -18.16 0.37 8.08
C GLN A 139 -18.42 -1.11 8.38
N LEU A 140 -17.40 -1.82 8.87
CA LEU A 140 -17.52 -3.24 9.21
C LEU A 140 -18.41 -3.49 10.42
N ARG A 141 -18.50 -2.55 11.35
CA ARG A 141 -19.36 -2.62 12.53
C ARG A 141 -20.78 -2.16 12.28
N ALA A 142 -21.04 -1.46 11.19
CA ALA A 142 -22.38 -0.92 10.91
C ALA A 142 -23.42 -2.04 10.80
N LYS A 143 -24.60 -1.78 11.30
CA LYS A 143 -25.71 -2.73 11.25
C LYS A 143 -26.44 -2.67 9.93
#